data_51f8da4a09f44d1b71d9baf9f2e0b5ef
#
_entry.id   51f8da4a09f44d1b71d9baf9f2e0b5ef
#
_cell.length_a   1.000
_cell.length_b   1.000
_cell.length_c   1.000
_cell.angle_alpha   90.00
_cell.angle_beta   90.00
_cell.angle_gamma   90.00
#
_symmetry.space_group_name_H-M   'P 1'
#
loop_
_entity.id
_entity.type
_entity.pdbx_description
1 polymer ?
#
loop_
_entity_poly.entity_id
_entity_poly.type
_entity_poly.pdbx_seq_one_letter_code
_entity_poly.pdbx_strand_id
1 'polypeptide(L)'
;MAVRFSCDAFPNEMFTGTVHRIRMNATLSSNVVTYIVEVNAPNDNLRLLPYLTANVKFIRGERKNVLAVPNALLRFVPPANLLDKSVPMPEVKSRREAILYVERSKGKLAPVKVKVGMNNGALAEIITDELKEGDLLVSGVDFISGNAPAQSGNLKNPFLPTPTRRRGNPQRK
;
A
#
# COMPACT_ATOMS: atom_id res chain seq x y z
N MET A 1 16.76 -12.34 17.50
CA MET A 1 15.99 -11.56 16.50
C MET A 1 15.95 -10.13 17.00
N ALA A 2 16.34 -9.17 16.16
CA ALA A 2 16.30 -7.75 16.51
C ALA A 2 14.86 -7.23 16.56
N VAL A 3 14.61 -6.28 17.45
CA VAL A 3 13.34 -5.56 17.55
C VAL A 3 13.58 -4.07 17.59
N ARG A 4 12.64 -3.31 17.06
CA ARG A 4 12.54 -1.86 17.25
C ARG A 4 11.17 -1.57 17.85
N PHE A 5 11.12 -0.65 18.81
CA PHE A 5 9.86 -0.30 19.43
C PHE A 5 9.81 1.17 19.81
N SER A 6 8.60 1.71 19.82
CA SER A 6 8.27 3.03 20.35
C SER A 6 7.39 2.86 21.58
N CYS A 7 7.54 3.71 22.56
CA CYS A 7 6.66 3.77 23.74
C CYS A 7 5.70 4.94 23.62
N ASP A 8 4.49 4.80 24.17
CA ASP A 8 3.49 5.88 24.13
C ASP A 8 3.98 7.14 24.87
N ALA A 9 4.84 6.98 25.88
CA ALA A 9 5.48 8.09 26.58
C ALA A 9 6.53 8.85 25.72
N PHE A 10 7.07 8.20 24.68
CA PHE A 10 8.11 8.75 23.80
C PHE A 10 7.80 8.40 22.33
N PRO A 11 6.75 8.99 21.73
CA PRO A 11 6.26 8.58 20.42
C PRO A 11 7.24 8.85 19.26
N ASN A 12 8.11 9.83 19.42
CA ASN A 12 9.10 10.23 18.40
C ASN A 12 10.46 9.52 18.56
N GLU A 13 10.59 8.63 19.54
CA GLU A 13 11.83 7.92 19.79
C GLU A 13 11.69 6.43 19.46
N MET A 14 12.74 5.90 18.85
CA MET A 14 12.83 4.48 18.52
C MET A 14 13.88 3.82 19.41
N PHE A 15 13.42 2.90 20.21
CA PHE A 15 14.26 2.03 21.03
C PHE A 15 14.59 0.75 20.26
N THR A 16 15.72 0.15 20.59
CA THR A 16 16.16 -1.12 20.00
C THR A 16 16.32 -2.18 21.07
N GLY A 17 16.10 -3.41 20.68
CA GLY A 17 16.28 -4.54 21.59
C GLY A 17 16.48 -5.85 20.84
N THR A 18 16.58 -6.92 21.57
CA THR A 18 16.70 -8.28 21.06
C THR A 18 15.70 -9.20 21.73
N VAL A 19 15.05 -10.06 20.95
CA VAL A 19 14.19 -11.11 21.52
C VAL A 19 15.05 -12.04 22.34
N HIS A 20 14.75 -12.15 23.61
CA HIS A 20 15.38 -13.09 24.53
C HIS A 20 14.70 -14.45 24.45
N ARG A 21 13.39 -14.48 24.64
CA ARG A 21 12.61 -15.72 24.67
C ARG A 21 11.16 -15.49 24.24
N ILE A 22 10.58 -16.51 23.61
CA ILE A 22 9.15 -16.60 23.35
C ILE A 22 8.59 -17.70 24.22
N ARG A 23 7.67 -17.37 25.10
CA ARG A 23 6.97 -18.36 25.92
C ARG A 23 5.86 -18.99 25.11
N MET A 24 5.94 -20.29 24.90
CA MET A 24 4.96 -21.05 24.11
C MET A 24 3.64 -21.29 24.88
N ASN A 25 3.58 -20.89 26.13
CA ASN A 25 2.34 -20.93 26.93
C ASN A 25 1.42 -19.77 26.50
N ALA A 26 0.47 -20.09 25.66
CA ALA A 26 -0.50 -19.11 25.15
C ALA A 26 -1.61 -18.88 26.20
N THR A 27 -2.04 -17.65 26.32
CA THR A 27 -3.23 -17.27 27.09
C THR A 27 -4.37 -16.95 26.14
N LEU A 28 -5.53 -17.58 26.36
CA LEU A 28 -6.75 -17.27 25.62
C LEU A 28 -7.59 -16.27 26.43
N SER A 29 -7.80 -15.09 25.88
CA SER A 29 -8.69 -14.08 26.46
C SER A 29 -9.56 -13.48 25.37
N SER A 30 -10.90 -13.47 25.59
CA SER A 30 -11.87 -12.91 24.64
C SER A 30 -11.70 -13.43 23.19
N ASN A 31 -11.47 -14.73 23.03
CA ASN A 31 -11.18 -15.39 21.74
C ASN A 31 -9.88 -14.94 21.03
N VAL A 32 -9.00 -14.22 21.74
CA VAL A 32 -7.68 -13.83 21.24
C VAL A 32 -6.61 -14.65 21.94
N VAL A 33 -5.78 -15.32 21.14
CA VAL A 33 -4.61 -16.06 21.63
C VAL A 33 -3.43 -15.12 21.73
N THR A 34 -2.87 -14.96 22.92
CA THR A 34 -1.71 -14.10 23.17
C THR A 34 -0.50 -14.94 23.61
N TYR A 35 0.68 -14.55 23.14
CA TYR A 35 1.95 -15.11 23.53
C TYR A 35 2.79 -14.07 24.24
N ILE A 36 3.58 -14.51 25.23
CA ILE A 36 4.53 -13.63 25.91
C ILE A 36 5.87 -13.70 25.20
N VAL A 37 6.34 -12.55 24.72
CA VAL A 37 7.66 -12.39 24.13
C VAL A 37 8.51 -11.53 25.04
N GLU A 38 9.62 -12.06 25.51
CA GLU A 38 10.58 -11.34 26.34
C GLU A 38 11.64 -10.69 25.44
N VAL A 39 11.83 -9.40 25.63
CA VAL A 39 12.77 -8.58 24.84
C VAL A 39 13.74 -7.91 25.80
N ASN A 40 15.04 -8.07 25.55
CA ASN A 40 16.07 -7.32 26.24
C ASN A 40 16.34 -6.02 25.49
N ALA A 41 16.23 -4.90 26.18
CA ALA A 41 16.55 -3.57 25.68
C ALA A 41 17.44 -2.82 26.66
N PRO A 42 18.45 -2.07 26.21
CA PRO A 42 19.24 -1.20 27.07
C PRO A 42 18.37 -0.06 27.62
N ASN A 43 18.57 0.27 28.88
CA ASN A 43 17.87 1.36 29.57
C ASN A 43 18.82 2.18 30.42
N ASP A 44 19.96 2.56 29.86
CA ASP A 44 21.03 3.25 30.57
C ASP A 44 20.60 4.61 31.15
N ASN A 45 19.67 5.25 30.42
CA ASN A 45 19.09 6.54 30.81
C ASN A 45 17.87 6.43 31.72
N LEU A 46 17.49 5.23 32.17
CA LEU A 46 16.34 4.93 33.03
C LEU A 46 15.00 5.51 32.50
N ARG A 47 14.86 5.65 31.17
CA ARG A 47 13.68 6.23 30.55
C ARG A 47 12.55 5.22 30.33
N LEU A 48 12.89 3.94 30.20
CA LEU A 48 11.90 2.87 30.10
C LEU A 48 11.43 2.51 31.51
N LEU A 49 10.26 3.01 31.85
CA LEU A 49 9.63 2.76 33.16
C LEU A 49 8.76 1.50 33.09
N PRO A 50 8.49 0.86 34.25
CA PRO A 50 7.50 -0.22 34.32
C PRO A 50 6.11 0.23 33.81
N TYR A 51 5.35 -0.71 33.26
CA TYR A 51 3.98 -0.51 32.80
C TYR A 51 3.79 0.45 31.60
N LEU A 52 4.86 0.81 30.89
CA LEU A 52 4.73 1.54 29.63
C LEU A 52 4.22 0.61 28.51
N THR A 53 3.26 1.11 27.76
CA THR A 53 2.82 0.46 26.52
C THR A 53 3.82 0.73 25.41
N ALA A 54 4.16 -0.30 24.66
CA ALA A 54 5.10 -0.20 23.55
C ALA A 54 4.56 -0.87 22.28
N ASN A 55 4.79 -0.20 21.15
CA ASN A 55 4.60 -0.75 19.80
C ASN A 55 5.87 -1.42 19.33
N VAL A 56 5.87 -2.76 19.27
CA VAL A 56 7.07 -3.55 18.96
C VAL A 56 7.04 -4.06 17.52
N LYS A 57 8.10 -3.79 16.77
CA LYS A 57 8.33 -4.29 15.42
C LYS A 57 9.44 -5.32 15.42
N PHE A 58 9.12 -6.56 15.08
CA PHE A 58 10.09 -7.67 14.97
C PHE A 58 10.74 -7.63 13.59
N ILE A 59 12.09 -7.55 13.55
CA ILE A 59 12.86 -7.48 12.32
C ILE A 59 13.22 -8.91 11.90
N ARG A 60 12.50 -9.43 10.90
CA ARG A 60 12.75 -10.78 10.36
C ARG A 60 13.96 -10.87 9.45
N GLY A 61 14.30 -9.79 8.79
CA GLY A 61 15.42 -9.68 7.88
C GLY A 61 15.57 -8.26 7.39
N GLU A 62 16.75 -7.97 6.91
CA GLU A 62 17.09 -6.70 6.29
C GLU A 62 17.86 -6.97 5.01
N ARG A 63 17.51 -6.27 3.93
CA ARG A 63 18.24 -6.27 2.67
C ARG A 63 18.73 -4.87 2.41
N LYS A 64 20.01 -4.73 2.11
CA LYS A 64 20.64 -3.45 1.77
C LYS A 64 21.08 -3.48 0.31
N ASN A 65 21.09 -2.30 -0.32
CA ASN A 65 21.51 -2.12 -1.72
C ASN A 65 20.71 -3.01 -2.69
N VAL A 66 19.39 -3.01 -2.55
CA VAL A 66 18.47 -3.74 -3.43
C VAL A 66 17.55 -2.77 -4.15
N LEU A 67 17.16 -3.11 -5.37
CA LEU A 67 16.11 -2.37 -6.08
C LEU A 67 14.79 -2.59 -5.34
N ALA A 68 14.14 -1.49 -4.97
CA ALA A 68 12.87 -1.52 -4.27
C ALA A 68 11.85 -0.63 -4.97
N VAL A 69 10.63 -1.12 -5.07
CA VAL A 69 9.52 -0.40 -5.69
C VAL A 69 8.34 -0.32 -4.73
N PRO A 70 7.52 0.75 -4.80
CA PRO A 70 6.26 0.80 -4.08
C PRO A 70 5.33 -0.36 -4.46
N ASN A 71 4.64 -0.93 -3.47
CA ASN A 71 3.70 -2.03 -3.70
C ASN A 71 2.55 -1.67 -4.66
N ALA A 72 2.25 -0.38 -4.82
CA ALA A 72 1.27 0.10 -5.78
C ALA A 72 1.63 -0.29 -7.23
N LEU A 73 2.92 -0.24 -7.57
CA LEU A 73 3.42 -0.62 -8.91
C LEU A 73 3.17 -2.09 -9.23
N LEU A 74 3.25 -2.97 -8.24
CA LEU A 74 3.03 -4.41 -8.43
C LEU A 74 1.55 -4.77 -8.67
N ARG A 75 0.63 -3.84 -8.39
CA ARG A 75 -0.82 -4.01 -8.56
C ARG A 75 -1.37 -3.25 -9.74
N PHE A 76 -0.57 -2.39 -10.34
CA PHE A 76 -0.99 -1.58 -11.46
C PHE A 76 -1.15 -2.43 -12.71
N VAL A 77 -2.31 -2.31 -13.36
CA VAL A 77 -2.60 -2.94 -14.66
C VAL A 77 -3.01 -1.82 -15.63
N PRO A 78 -2.18 -1.52 -16.62
CA PRO A 78 -2.50 -0.47 -17.59
C PRO A 78 -3.61 -0.89 -18.53
N PRO A 79 -4.36 0.07 -19.10
CA PRO A 79 -5.29 -0.20 -20.18
C PRO A 79 -4.57 -0.76 -21.41
N ALA A 80 -5.22 -1.66 -22.14
CA ALA A 80 -4.64 -2.38 -23.28
C ALA A 80 -4.16 -1.48 -24.43
N ASN A 81 -4.73 -0.29 -24.57
CA ASN A 81 -4.36 0.71 -25.58
C ASN A 81 -2.99 1.36 -25.33
N LEU A 82 -2.51 1.34 -24.09
CA LEU A 82 -1.20 1.88 -23.70
C LEU A 82 -0.10 0.83 -23.78
N LEU A 83 -0.43 -0.45 -23.86
CA LEU A 83 0.56 -1.51 -23.99
C LEU A 83 1.22 -1.49 -25.36
N ASP A 84 2.53 -1.72 -25.38
CA ASP A 84 3.27 -1.95 -26.60
C ASP A 84 2.97 -3.35 -27.14
N LYS A 85 2.26 -3.42 -28.26
CA LYS A 85 1.88 -4.68 -28.89
C LYS A 85 3.06 -5.47 -29.49
N SER A 86 4.21 -4.82 -29.64
CA SER A 86 5.42 -5.48 -30.15
C SER A 86 6.12 -6.32 -29.07
N VAL A 87 5.80 -6.07 -27.79
CA VAL A 87 6.38 -6.79 -26.65
C VAL A 87 5.37 -7.82 -26.14
N PRO A 88 5.69 -9.12 -26.18
CA PRO A 88 4.79 -10.15 -25.68
C PRO A 88 4.59 -10.00 -24.18
N MET A 89 3.36 -10.24 -23.70
CA MET A 89 3.04 -10.19 -22.30
C MET A 89 3.70 -11.40 -21.59
N PRO A 90 4.56 -11.19 -20.61
CA PRO A 90 5.20 -12.30 -19.92
C PRO A 90 4.21 -13.04 -19.01
N GLU A 91 4.29 -14.37 -19.00
CA GLU A 91 3.50 -15.18 -18.08
C GLU A 91 4.03 -15.13 -16.66
N VAL A 92 3.14 -14.87 -15.70
CA VAL A 92 3.41 -14.95 -14.27
C VAL A 92 3.04 -16.36 -13.78
N LYS A 93 4.03 -17.15 -13.42
CA LYS A 93 3.84 -18.56 -12.98
C LYS A 93 3.89 -18.73 -11.46
N SER A 94 4.34 -17.73 -10.73
CA SER A 94 4.54 -17.80 -9.29
C SER A 94 3.99 -16.57 -8.59
N ARG A 95 3.55 -16.73 -7.33
CA ARG A 95 3.17 -15.60 -6.45
C ARG A 95 4.33 -14.64 -6.14
N ARG A 96 5.56 -15.06 -6.43
CA ARG A 96 6.76 -14.23 -6.28
C ARG A 96 7.18 -13.55 -7.58
N GLU A 97 6.38 -13.62 -8.61
CA GLU A 97 6.60 -12.93 -9.87
C GLU A 97 5.55 -11.85 -10.05
N ALA A 98 5.96 -10.74 -10.61
CA ALA A 98 5.07 -9.62 -10.95
C ALA A 98 5.49 -9.01 -12.29
N ILE A 99 4.63 -8.18 -12.85
CA ILE A 99 4.91 -7.41 -14.05
C ILE A 99 4.95 -5.95 -13.65
N LEU A 100 6.03 -5.28 -14.00
CA LEU A 100 6.16 -3.85 -13.93
C LEU A 100 6.07 -3.24 -15.33
N TYR A 101 5.64 -2.01 -15.41
CA TYR A 101 5.47 -1.33 -16.69
C TYR A 101 6.39 -0.13 -16.79
N VAL A 102 7.21 -0.14 -17.84
CA VAL A 102 8.20 0.92 -18.13
C VAL A 102 7.77 1.64 -19.39
N GLU A 103 7.85 2.96 -19.40
CA GLU A 103 7.66 3.74 -20.61
C GLU A 103 8.94 3.70 -21.45
N ARG A 104 8.92 2.96 -22.56
CA ARG A 104 10.05 2.88 -23.51
C ARG A 104 9.89 3.83 -24.71
N SER A 105 8.68 4.14 -25.08
CA SER A 105 8.36 5.06 -26.16
C SER A 105 7.22 5.96 -25.74
N LYS A 106 7.14 7.18 -26.30
CA LYS A 106 6.13 8.17 -25.90
C LYS A 106 4.73 7.57 -25.84
N GLY A 107 4.23 7.34 -24.61
CA GLY A 107 2.90 6.82 -24.34
C GLY A 107 2.72 5.29 -24.54
N LYS A 108 3.79 4.52 -24.73
CA LYS A 108 3.74 3.06 -24.83
C LYS A 108 4.48 2.40 -23.68
N LEU A 109 3.79 1.46 -23.02
CA LEU A 109 4.26 0.75 -21.84
C LEU A 109 4.74 -0.65 -22.23
N ALA A 110 5.98 -0.95 -21.92
CA ALA A 110 6.54 -2.27 -22.07
C ALA A 110 6.41 -3.05 -20.73
N PRO A 111 5.85 -4.27 -20.76
CA PRO A 111 5.79 -5.12 -19.60
C PRO A 111 7.17 -5.75 -19.32
N VAL A 112 7.64 -5.64 -18.09
CA VAL A 112 8.89 -6.25 -17.61
C VAL A 112 8.57 -7.22 -16.48
N LYS A 113 9.00 -8.47 -16.63
CA LYS A 113 8.83 -9.49 -15.61
C LYS A 113 9.88 -9.36 -14.53
N VAL A 114 9.44 -9.33 -13.28
CA VAL A 114 10.33 -9.23 -12.12
C VAL A 114 10.00 -10.29 -11.09
N LYS A 115 11.01 -10.73 -10.33
CA LYS A 115 10.79 -11.54 -9.12
C LYS A 115 10.69 -10.61 -7.92
N VAL A 116 9.69 -10.86 -7.08
CA VAL A 116 9.45 -10.10 -5.85
C VAL A 116 10.14 -10.82 -4.70
N GLY A 117 11.04 -10.12 -4.03
CA GLY A 117 11.75 -10.59 -2.85
C GLY A 117 11.05 -10.23 -1.55
N MET A 118 11.79 -9.57 -0.65
CA MET A 118 11.24 -9.11 0.62
C MET A 118 10.27 -7.94 0.42
N ASN A 119 9.24 -7.91 1.28
CA ASN A 119 8.22 -6.86 1.25
C ASN A 119 7.95 -6.39 2.68
N ASN A 120 7.92 -5.08 2.89
CA ASN A 120 7.64 -4.46 4.19
C ASN A 120 6.24 -3.83 4.30
N GLY A 121 5.36 -4.09 3.31
CA GLY A 121 4.01 -3.51 3.25
C GLY A 121 3.94 -2.23 2.39
N ALA A 122 4.97 -1.40 2.36
CA ALA A 122 5.05 -0.19 1.52
C ALA A 122 5.90 -0.42 0.27
N LEU A 123 7.07 -1.00 0.46
CA LEU A 123 8.06 -1.28 -0.58
C LEU A 123 8.26 -2.79 -0.72
N ALA A 124 8.49 -3.23 -1.93
CA ALA A 124 8.89 -4.58 -2.29
C ALA A 124 10.25 -4.58 -2.99
N GLU A 125 11.11 -5.49 -2.60
CA GLU A 125 12.35 -5.80 -3.30
C GLU A 125 12.01 -6.42 -4.65
N ILE A 126 12.68 -5.97 -5.70
CA ILE A 126 12.60 -6.58 -7.02
C ILE A 126 13.96 -7.12 -7.44
N ILE A 127 13.93 -8.30 -8.05
CA ILE A 127 15.10 -8.98 -8.57
C ILE A 127 14.89 -9.15 -10.06
N THR A 128 15.67 -8.42 -10.84
CA THR A 128 15.62 -8.43 -12.31
C THR A 128 16.93 -7.89 -12.88
N ASP A 129 17.28 -8.33 -14.06
CA ASP A 129 18.44 -7.82 -14.81
C ASP A 129 18.01 -6.75 -15.84
N GLU A 130 16.69 -6.57 -16.03
CA GLU A 130 16.14 -5.68 -17.06
C GLU A 130 15.92 -4.23 -16.58
N LEU A 131 15.88 -4.00 -15.26
CA LEU A 131 15.66 -2.69 -14.66
C LEU A 131 16.87 -2.24 -13.87
N LYS A 132 17.13 -0.94 -13.92
CA LYS A 132 18.21 -0.28 -13.18
C LYS A 132 17.66 0.81 -12.28
N GLU A 133 18.48 1.24 -11.33
CA GLU A 133 18.17 2.41 -10.52
C GLU A 133 18.06 3.65 -11.42
N GLY A 134 16.97 4.39 -11.27
CA GLY A 134 16.65 5.56 -12.09
C GLY A 134 15.67 5.30 -13.22
N ASP A 135 15.31 4.06 -13.51
CA ASP A 135 14.29 3.76 -14.52
C ASP A 135 12.91 4.26 -14.07
N LEU A 136 12.19 4.89 -15.02
CA LEU A 136 10.85 5.42 -14.76
C LEU A 136 9.80 4.32 -14.88
N LEU A 137 9.19 4.00 -13.75
CA LEU A 137 8.10 3.04 -13.67
C LEU A 137 6.75 3.75 -13.62
N VAL A 138 5.75 3.21 -14.31
CA VAL A 138 4.40 3.78 -14.36
C VAL A 138 3.55 3.19 -13.24
N SER A 139 3.04 4.06 -12.36
CA SER A 139 2.21 3.70 -11.21
C SER A 139 0.72 3.95 -11.41
N GLY A 140 0.35 4.68 -12.45
CA GLY A 140 -1.04 5.06 -12.74
C GLY A 140 -1.15 5.77 -14.07
N VAL A 141 -2.37 5.96 -14.52
CA VAL A 141 -2.71 6.71 -15.75
C VAL A 141 -3.72 7.76 -15.36
N ASP A 142 -3.36 9.03 -15.55
CA ASP A 142 -4.31 10.12 -15.43
C ASP A 142 -5.05 10.28 -16.75
N PHE A 143 -6.31 9.93 -16.77
CA PHE A 143 -7.17 10.28 -17.90
C PHE A 143 -7.52 11.76 -17.81
N ILE A 144 -6.80 12.60 -18.55
CA ILE A 144 -7.26 13.96 -18.79
C ILE A 144 -8.52 13.81 -19.64
N SER A 145 -9.69 13.92 -19.00
CA SER A 145 -10.97 14.01 -19.68
C SER A 145 -10.99 15.31 -20.48
N GLY A 146 -10.39 15.26 -21.67
CA GLY A 146 -10.59 16.28 -22.66
C GLY A 146 -12.07 16.29 -23.04
N ASN A 147 -12.79 17.35 -22.63
CA ASN A 147 -14.15 17.70 -23.08
C ASN A 147 -15.11 16.51 -23.19
N ALA A 148 -15.60 16.02 -22.07
CA ALA A 148 -16.95 15.49 -22.06
C ALA A 148 -17.88 16.70 -22.28
N PRO A 149 -18.70 16.75 -23.35
CA PRO A 149 -19.75 17.75 -23.44
C PRO A 149 -20.61 17.60 -22.20
N ALA A 150 -20.78 18.70 -21.46
CA ALA A 150 -21.63 18.72 -20.28
C ALA A 150 -23.04 18.26 -20.73
N GLN A 151 -23.31 16.97 -20.57
CA GLN A 151 -24.67 16.49 -20.55
C GLN A 151 -25.30 17.09 -19.29
N SER A 152 -25.99 18.21 -19.47
CA SER A 152 -26.96 18.74 -18.52
C SER A 152 -28.12 17.76 -18.40
N GLY A 153 -27.84 16.56 -18.02
CA GLY A 153 -28.79 15.57 -17.55
C GLY A 153 -29.22 15.97 -16.17
N ASN A 154 -30.46 16.39 -16.08
CA ASN A 154 -31.19 16.71 -14.86
C ASN A 154 -31.13 15.51 -13.90
N LEU A 155 -30.01 15.38 -13.18
CA LEU A 155 -29.83 14.40 -12.11
C LEU A 155 -30.77 14.80 -10.98
N LYS A 156 -31.99 14.26 -11.00
CA LYS A 156 -32.89 14.31 -9.86
C LYS A 156 -32.18 13.63 -8.69
N ASN A 157 -31.72 14.46 -7.76
CA ASN A 157 -31.20 13.97 -6.49
C ASN A 157 -32.34 13.27 -5.73
N PRO A 158 -32.28 11.95 -5.47
CA PRO A 158 -33.37 11.22 -4.84
C PRO A 158 -33.64 11.64 -3.40
N PHE A 159 -32.76 12.46 -2.80
CA PHE A 159 -32.87 12.94 -1.43
C PHE A 159 -33.37 14.39 -1.32
N LEU A 160 -33.71 15.06 -2.44
CA LEU A 160 -34.31 16.38 -2.39
C LEU A 160 -35.82 16.28 -2.64
N PRO A 161 -36.67 16.89 -1.76
CA PRO A 161 -38.09 16.91 -1.97
C PRO A 161 -38.43 17.74 -3.23
N THR A 162 -39.20 17.15 -4.12
CA THR A 162 -39.68 17.83 -5.33
C THR A 162 -40.61 18.98 -4.96
N PRO A 163 -40.40 20.22 -5.46
CA PRO A 163 -41.30 21.29 -5.22
C PRO A 163 -42.67 21.01 -5.87
N THR A 164 -43.70 20.93 -5.06
CA THR A 164 -45.08 20.75 -5.52
C THR A 164 -45.52 21.99 -6.31
N ARG A 165 -45.79 21.79 -7.58
CA ARG A 165 -46.34 22.80 -8.48
C ARG A 165 -47.74 23.20 -7.95
N ARG A 166 -47.88 24.36 -7.35
CA ARG A 166 -49.19 24.98 -7.01
C ARG A 166 -50.00 25.13 -8.30
N ARG A 167 -51.08 24.35 -8.44
CA ARG A 167 -52.11 24.55 -9.45
C ARG A 167 -52.79 25.88 -9.18
N GLY A 168 -52.55 26.84 -10.07
CA GLY A 168 -53.33 28.08 -10.07
C GLY A 168 -54.80 27.78 -10.37
N ASN A 169 -55.65 28.26 -9.53
CA ASN A 169 -57.09 28.19 -9.64
C ASN A 169 -57.57 29.18 -10.74
N PRO A 170 -58.28 28.74 -11.81
CA PRO A 170 -58.84 29.67 -12.76
C PRO A 170 -60.07 30.31 -12.15
N GLN A 171 -60.01 31.63 -12.00
CA GLN A 171 -61.14 32.50 -11.61
C GLN A 171 -62.28 32.40 -12.61
N ARG A 172 -63.48 32.22 -12.03
CA ARG A 172 -64.76 32.34 -12.71
C ARG A 172 -65.02 33.81 -13.19
N LYS A 173 -65.55 33.90 -14.33
CA LYS A 173 -66.70 34.76 -14.66
C LYS A 173 -67.72 33.88 -15.32
#